data_8823292b61824e56302dc2ee12e192c4
#
_entry.id   8823292b61824e56302dc2ee12e192c4
#
_cell.length_a   1.000
_cell.length_b   1.000
_cell.length_c   1.000
_cell.angle_alpha   90.00
_cell.angle_beta   90.00
_cell.angle_gamma   90.00
#
_symmetry.space_group_name_H-M   'P 1'
#
loop_
_entity.id
_entity.type
_entity.pdbx_description
1 polymer ?
#
loop_
_entity_poly.entity_id
_entity_poly.type
_entity_poly.pdbx_seq_one_letter_code
_entity_poly.pdbx_strand_id
1 'polypeptide(L)' 'MDVYFSFHRALFDYDKAKDSGLPSQGLSFIYGDILHVTNASDDEWWQAKHILPGGQEGDLGVIPSKRR' A
#
# COMPACT_ATOMS: atom_id res chain seq x y z
N MET A 1 8.65 18.27 8.63
CA MET A 1 8.49 17.36 8.89
C MET A 1 7.86 16.54 8.07
N ASP A 2 7.96 15.49 8.17
CA ASP A 2 7.58 14.68 7.25
C ASP A 2 6.52 13.84 7.63
N VAL A 3 5.64 13.51 6.79
CA VAL A 3 4.52 12.72 7.06
C VAL A 3 4.54 11.48 6.26
N TYR A 4 5.71 10.92 6.17
CA TYR A 4 5.84 9.76 5.34
C TYR A 4 5.41 8.48 6.00
N PHE A 5 5.16 8.52 7.31
CA PHE A 5 4.72 7.32 7.98
C PHE A 5 3.27 7.48 8.33
N SER A 6 2.43 6.71 7.71
CA SER A 6 1.02 6.75 8.02
C SER A 6 0.40 5.37 7.87
N PHE A 7 -0.66 5.14 8.62
CA PHE A 7 -1.38 3.89 8.57
C PHE A 7 -2.73 4.15 7.91
N HIS A 8 -3.10 3.28 6.99
CA HIS A 8 -4.34 3.42 6.25
C HIS A 8 -5.09 2.10 6.28
N ARG A 9 -6.41 2.18 6.45
CA ARG A 9 -7.26 1.02 6.31
C ARG A 9 -7.73 0.96 4.87
N ALA A 10 -7.60 -0.18 4.23
CA ALA A 10 -8.05 -0.35 2.86
C ALA A 10 -9.58 -0.36 2.82
N LEU A 11 -10.13 0.46 1.95
CA LEU A 11 -11.58 0.56 1.78
C LEU A 11 -12.04 -0.09 0.49
N PHE A 12 -11.18 -0.90 -0.13
CA PHE A 12 -11.52 -1.67 -1.33
C PHE A 12 -10.48 -2.77 -1.46
N ASP A 13 -10.74 -3.71 -2.35
CA ASP A 13 -9.79 -4.78 -2.65
C ASP A 13 -8.92 -4.37 -3.82
N TYR A 14 -7.65 -4.75 -3.78
CA TYR A 14 -6.74 -4.50 -4.88
C TYR A 14 -5.96 -5.77 -5.18
N ASP A 15 -5.98 -6.19 -6.44
CA ASP A 15 -5.25 -7.37 -6.89
C ASP A 15 -4.19 -6.94 -7.90
N LYS A 16 -2.94 -7.04 -7.51
CA LYS A 16 -1.83 -6.60 -8.37
C LYS A 16 -1.77 -7.36 -9.68
N ALA A 17 -2.29 -8.59 -9.71
CA ALA A 17 -2.26 -9.39 -10.92
C ALA A 17 -3.19 -8.86 -12.00
N LYS A 18 -4.15 -8.03 -11.62
CA LYS A 18 -5.11 -7.47 -12.57
C LYS A 18 -4.74 -6.08 -13.02
N ASP A 19 -3.65 -5.53 -12.52
CA ASP A 19 -3.27 -4.16 -12.84
C ASP A 19 -2.03 -4.18 -13.73
N SER A 20 -2.22 -3.87 -14.99
CA SER A 20 -1.11 -3.90 -15.96
C SER A 20 -0.22 -2.66 -15.88
N GLY A 21 -0.59 -1.69 -15.09
CA GLY A 21 0.17 -0.45 -14.99
C GLY A 21 1.20 -0.43 -13.87
N LEU A 22 1.42 -1.55 -13.21
CA LEU A 22 2.35 -1.58 -12.07
C LEU A 22 3.78 -1.29 -12.50
N PRO A 23 4.43 -0.33 -11.86
CA PRO A 23 5.81 0.00 -12.22
C PRO A 23 6.84 -0.96 -11.62
N SER A 24 6.49 -1.65 -10.53
CA SER A 24 7.41 -2.57 -9.89
C SER A 24 6.59 -3.57 -9.09
N GLN A 25 7.14 -4.08 -8.01
CA GLN A 25 6.48 -5.13 -7.25
C GLN A 25 5.26 -4.59 -6.52
N GLY A 26 4.09 -5.04 -6.94
CA GLY A 26 2.85 -4.62 -6.34
C GLY A 26 2.54 -5.34 -5.05
N LEU A 27 1.66 -4.74 -4.25
CA LEU A 27 1.18 -5.32 -3.01
C LEU A 27 -0.34 -5.40 -3.09
N SER A 28 -0.86 -6.62 -3.13
CA SER A 28 -2.31 -6.83 -3.12
C SER A 28 -2.84 -6.63 -1.71
N PHE A 29 -4.08 -6.17 -1.61
CA PHE A 29 -4.73 -6.06 -0.29
C PHE A 29 -6.23 -6.23 -0.46
N ILE A 30 -6.91 -6.45 0.66
CA ILE A 30 -8.36 -6.57 0.67
C ILE A 30 -8.95 -5.52 1.62
N TYR A 31 -10.22 -5.29 1.48
CA TYR A 31 -10.94 -4.37 2.34
C TYR A 31 -10.66 -4.70 3.80
N GLY A 32 -10.33 -3.68 4.56
CA GLY A 32 -10.07 -3.83 5.99
C GLY A 32 -8.60 -4.03 6.34
N ASP A 33 -7.75 -4.35 5.36
CA ASP A 33 -6.33 -4.50 5.65
C ASP A 33 -5.76 -3.18 6.13
N ILE A 34 -4.80 -3.26 7.04
CA ILE A 34 -4.07 -2.09 7.51
C ILE A 34 -2.74 -2.06 6.77
N LEU A 35 -2.46 -0.92 6.18
CA LEU A 35 -1.25 -0.71 5.40
C LEU A 35 -0.43 0.40 6.02
N HIS A 36 0.86 0.17 6.16
CA HIS A 36 1.79 1.19 6.64
C HIS A 36 2.46 1.80 5.41
N VAL A 37 2.09 3.01 5.07
CA VAL A 37 2.65 3.70 3.92
C VAL A 37 3.96 4.33 4.35
N THR A 38 5.04 3.89 3.71
CA THR A 38 6.38 4.36 4.07
C THR A 38 6.90 5.43 3.11
N ASN A 39 6.30 5.55 1.93
CA ASN A 39 6.70 6.58 0.98
C ASN A 39 5.49 6.92 0.11
N ALA A 40 5.02 8.14 0.23
CA ALA A 40 3.87 8.64 -0.52
C ALA A 40 4.25 9.83 -1.40
N SER A 41 5.52 9.91 -1.80
CA SER A 41 5.98 11.05 -2.58
C SER A 41 5.55 10.99 -4.03
N ASP A 42 5.19 9.81 -4.53
CA ASP A 42 4.74 9.67 -5.91
C ASP A 42 3.23 9.87 -5.98
N ASP A 43 2.75 10.52 -7.02
CA ASP A 43 1.33 10.80 -7.15
C ASP A 43 0.49 9.59 -7.48
N GLU A 44 1.07 8.57 -8.08
CA GLU A 44 0.30 7.41 -8.52
C GLU A 44 0.55 6.17 -7.69
N TRP A 45 1.73 5.99 -7.17
CA TRP A 45 2.11 4.77 -6.49
C TRP A 45 2.79 5.07 -5.18
N TRP A 46 2.34 4.42 -4.12
CA TRP A 46 2.91 4.56 -2.79
C TRP A 46 3.59 3.27 -2.40
N GLN A 47 4.66 3.37 -1.64
CA GLN A 47 5.29 2.19 -1.04
C GLN A 47 4.65 1.89 0.29
N ALA A 48 4.34 0.63 0.52
CA ALA A 48 3.62 0.25 1.72
C ALA A 48 3.94 -1.18 2.12
N LYS A 49 3.62 -1.50 3.36
CA LYS A 49 3.70 -2.85 3.90
C LYS A 49 2.38 -3.17 4.59
N HIS A 50 2.02 -4.44 4.59
CA HIS A 50 0.87 -4.89 5.38
C HIS A 50 1.23 -4.86 6.86
N ILE A 51 0.28 -4.53 7.69
CA ILE A 51 0.40 -4.75 9.13
C ILE A 51 -0.31 -6.07 9.43
N LEU A 52 0.46 -7.05 9.87
CA LEU A 52 -0.04 -8.40 10.12
C LEU A 52 -0.64 -8.49 11.52
N PRO A 53 -1.42 -9.54 11.79
CA PRO A 53 -1.90 -9.76 13.16
C PRO A 53 -0.72 -9.78 14.12
N GLY A 54 -0.85 -9.09 15.22
CA GLY A 54 0.25 -8.96 16.17
C GLY A 54 1.13 -7.75 15.94
N GLY A 55 0.86 -6.97 14.88
CA GLY A 55 1.57 -5.72 14.67
C GLY A 55 2.84 -5.82 13.86
N GLN A 56 3.17 -7.02 13.36
CA GLN A 56 4.36 -7.16 12.54
C GLN A 56 4.10 -6.63 11.14
N GLU A 57 5.17 -6.20 10.48
CA GLU A 57 5.06 -5.70 9.11
C GLU A 57 5.44 -6.78 8.12
N GLY A 58 4.69 -6.85 7.03
CA GLY A 58 4.99 -7.77 5.95
C GLY A 58 5.95 -7.18 4.95
N ASP A 59 5.95 -7.75 3.74
CA ASP A 59 6.87 -7.31 2.69
C ASP A 59 6.50 -5.96 2.15
N LEU A 60 7.49 -5.23 1.68
CA LEU A 60 7.30 -3.94 1.03
C LEU A 60 6.81 -4.15 -0.39
N GLY A 61 5.88 -3.33 -0.82
CA GLY A 61 5.41 -3.31 -2.20
C GLY A 61 4.83 -1.96 -2.53
N VAL A 62 4.31 -1.82 -3.76
CA VAL A 62 3.66 -0.59 -4.17
C VAL A 62 2.16 -0.78 -4.25
N ILE A 63 1.44 0.25 -3.88
CA ILE A 63 -0.02 0.28 -3.93
C ILE A 63 -0.46 1.52 -4.67
N PRO A 64 -1.68 1.54 -5.22
CA PRO A 64 -2.20 2.76 -5.83
C PRO A 64 -2.34 3.86 -4.79
N SER A 65 -1.99 5.07 -5.18
CA SER A 65 -2.17 6.20 -4.30
C SER A 65 -3.65 6.54 -4.16
N LYS A 66 -3.98 7.46 -3.27
CA LYS A 66 -5.37 7.89 -3.13
C LYS A 66 -5.90 8.56 -4.37
N ARG A 67 -5.03 9.01 -5.26
CA ARG A 67 -5.47 9.67 -6.47
C ARG A 67 -5.81 8.72 -7.59
N ARG A 68 -5.50 7.47 -7.44
CA ARG A 68 -5.83 6.49 -8.46
C ARG A 68 -7.21 5.81 -8.20
#